data_7a5311671d0d39e4da6349a0ed40085d
#
_entry.id   7a5311671d0d39e4da6349a0ed40085d
#
_cell.length_a   1.000
_cell.length_b   1.000
_cell.length_c   1.000
_cell.angle_alpha   90.00
_cell.angle_beta   90.00
_cell.angle_gamma   90.00
#
_symmetry.space_group_name_H-M   'P 1'
#
loop_
_entity.id
_entity.type
_entity.pdbx_description
1 polymer ?
#
loop_
_entity_poly.entity_id
_entity_poly.type
_entity_poly.pdbx_seq_one_letter_code
_entity_poly.pdbx_strand_id
1 'polypeptide(L)'
;MFQIRYLFFLCSFTWQVVLEPTSPIFQTPNHAAVALWVIIEDLNILLGSDLENHPPNNLGWKAVLISQNRPAGRALVVKVPHHGSSDAYNRDMWNQMVLSDPIALLTPFASGVKPLPSTADIGRIRKHASRIYCTGRPSGWHPPRRDPSVERTIRETVRTRRLIHGRMGHVRVRFKAGEGLNNPRIELFEQAFAVE
;
A
#
# COMPACT_ATOMS: atom_id res chain seq x y z
N MET A 1 0.10 -1.75 33.91
CA MET A 1 -0.29 -0.44 33.35
C MET A 1 0.98 0.22 32.83
N PHE A 2 1.38 -0.08 31.59
CA PHE A 2 2.62 0.43 30.99
C PHE A 2 2.29 1.60 30.09
N GLN A 3 2.74 2.76 30.50
CA GLN A 3 2.66 4.01 29.76
C GLN A 3 3.69 3.95 28.63
N ILE A 4 3.24 3.94 27.39
CA ILE A 4 4.13 4.03 26.23
C ILE A 4 4.59 5.49 26.15
N ARG A 5 5.80 5.74 26.63
CA ARG A 5 6.51 6.97 26.32
C ARG A 5 6.91 6.90 24.84
N TYR A 6 6.46 7.86 24.06
CA TYR A 6 6.98 8.09 22.73
C TYR A 6 8.45 8.53 22.88
N LEU A 7 9.34 7.59 22.67
CA LEU A 7 10.75 7.88 22.56
C LEU A 7 10.95 8.36 21.12
N PHE A 8 11.11 9.68 20.96
CA PHE A 8 11.63 10.24 19.72
C PHE A 8 13.10 9.84 19.63
N PHE A 9 13.36 8.69 19.03
CA PHE A 9 14.69 8.43 18.51
C PHE A 9 14.90 9.35 17.30
N LEU A 10 16.03 10.03 17.29
CA LEU A 10 16.56 10.69 16.12
C LEU A 10 16.73 9.65 15.03
N CYS A 11 15.67 9.33 14.31
CA CYS A 11 15.80 8.67 13.02
C CYS A 11 16.56 9.64 12.14
N SER A 12 17.72 9.25 11.67
CA SER A 12 18.39 9.95 10.59
C SER A 12 17.51 9.79 9.35
N PHE A 13 16.63 10.75 9.14
CA PHE A 13 15.83 10.84 7.91
C PHE A 13 16.77 11.27 6.80
N THR A 14 17.19 10.34 5.99
CA THR A 14 17.86 10.67 4.75
C THR A 14 16.75 10.96 3.73
N TRP A 15 16.42 12.24 3.55
CA TRP A 15 15.55 12.70 2.48
C TRP A 15 16.31 12.62 1.17
N GLN A 16 15.89 11.75 0.30
CA GLN A 16 16.41 11.74 -1.03
C GLN A 16 15.30 12.05 -2.01
N VAL A 17 15.11 13.34 -2.26
CA VAL A 17 14.31 13.83 -3.37
C VAL A 17 15.20 13.80 -4.60
N VAL A 18 15.02 12.80 -5.44
CA VAL A 18 15.64 12.80 -6.77
C VAL A 18 14.74 13.63 -7.67
N LEU A 19 14.93 14.95 -7.63
CA LEU A 19 14.38 15.87 -8.64
C LEU A 19 15.49 16.15 -9.65
N GLU A 20 15.39 15.52 -10.80
CA GLU A 20 16.12 15.97 -11.99
C GLU A 20 15.25 16.98 -12.73
N PRO A 21 15.58 18.30 -12.74
CA PRO A 21 14.68 19.35 -13.24
C PRO A 21 14.85 19.63 -14.72
N THR A 22 15.10 18.65 -15.58
CA THR A 22 15.48 18.94 -16.97
C THR A 22 14.48 18.55 -18.06
N SER A 23 13.21 18.27 -17.74
CA SER A 23 12.22 18.10 -18.81
C SER A 23 10.81 18.52 -18.40
N PRO A 24 10.15 19.38 -19.18
CA PRO A 24 8.78 19.84 -18.90
C PRO A 24 7.71 18.82 -19.30
N ILE A 25 7.99 17.52 -19.26
CA ILE A 25 7.04 16.49 -19.69
C ILE A 25 6.59 15.66 -18.48
N PHE A 26 6.07 16.31 -17.47
CA PHE A 26 5.23 15.64 -16.49
C PHE A 26 3.82 15.52 -17.09
N GLN A 27 3.51 14.39 -17.71
CA GLN A 27 2.18 14.16 -18.25
C GLN A 27 1.15 13.88 -17.14
N THR A 28 1.60 13.41 -15.98
CA THR A 28 0.77 13.24 -14.79
C THR A 28 1.54 13.63 -13.52
N PRO A 29 0.85 14.16 -12.48
CA PRO A 29 1.47 14.46 -11.18
C PRO A 29 2.16 13.26 -10.53
N ASN A 30 1.70 12.05 -10.80
CA ASN A 30 2.20 10.81 -10.20
C ASN A 30 3.62 10.45 -10.65
N HIS A 31 4.10 11.01 -11.75
CA HIS A 31 5.50 10.84 -12.17
C HIS A 31 6.49 11.56 -11.24
N ALA A 32 6.01 12.56 -10.49
CA ALA A 32 6.77 13.30 -9.49
C ALA A 32 6.41 12.89 -8.04
N ALA A 33 5.65 11.83 -7.86
CA ALA A 33 5.31 11.34 -6.53
C ALA A 33 6.57 10.86 -5.79
N VAL A 34 6.64 11.17 -4.49
CA VAL A 34 7.81 10.84 -3.65
C VAL A 34 7.60 9.50 -2.97
N ALA A 35 8.43 8.52 -3.29
CA ALA A 35 8.53 7.30 -2.51
C ALA A 35 9.47 7.53 -1.32
N LEU A 36 9.08 7.06 -0.12
CA LEU A 36 9.89 7.19 1.08
C LEU A 36 10.44 5.83 1.50
N TRP A 37 11.71 5.84 1.88
CA TRP A 37 12.37 4.72 2.52
C TRP A 37 12.59 5.05 3.99
N VAL A 38 12.02 4.24 4.87
CA VAL A 38 12.11 4.43 6.32
C VAL A 38 12.93 3.29 6.93
N ILE A 39 13.92 3.65 7.74
CA ILE A 39 14.77 2.70 8.46
C ILE A 39 14.54 2.89 9.95
N ILE A 40 14.19 1.82 10.64
CA ILE A 40 14.02 1.80 12.10
C ILE A 40 14.82 0.58 12.59
N GLU A 41 16.03 0.81 13.07
CA GLU A 41 16.96 -0.28 13.41
C GLU A 41 17.13 -1.22 12.20
N ASP A 42 16.76 -2.49 12.33
CA ASP A 42 16.84 -3.49 11.25
C ASP A 42 15.59 -3.50 10.35
N LEU A 43 14.55 -2.72 10.69
CA LEU A 43 13.31 -2.67 9.93
C LEU A 43 13.41 -1.64 8.80
N ASN A 44 13.28 -2.10 7.57
CA ASN A 44 13.11 -1.25 6.40
C ASN A 44 11.64 -1.25 5.94
N ILE A 45 11.13 -0.06 5.67
CA ILE A 45 9.75 0.15 5.19
C ILE A 45 9.81 0.98 3.90
N LEU A 46 9.10 0.54 2.87
CA LEU A 46 8.93 1.28 1.63
C LEU A 46 7.51 1.85 1.56
N LEU A 47 7.40 3.18 1.52
CA LEU A 47 6.15 3.88 1.28
C LEU A 47 6.13 4.36 -0.18
N GLY A 48 5.42 3.65 -1.03
CA GLY A 48 5.47 3.84 -2.48
C GLY A 48 4.74 5.08 -2.99
N SER A 49 3.95 5.78 -2.16
CA SER A 49 3.09 6.89 -2.58
C SER A 49 2.27 6.53 -3.82
N ASP A 50 2.14 7.43 -4.78
CA ASP A 50 1.49 7.19 -6.08
C ASP A 50 2.50 7.13 -7.23
N LEU A 51 3.76 6.77 -6.92
CA LEU A 51 4.82 6.71 -7.91
C LEU A 51 4.54 5.64 -8.96
N GLU A 52 4.53 6.07 -10.21
CA GLU A 52 4.26 5.23 -11.38
C GLU A 52 5.54 4.90 -12.17
N ASN A 53 5.39 4.04 -13.16
CA ASN A 53 6.43 3.79 -14.15
C ASN A 53 6.30 4.81 -15.29
N HIS A 54 7.45 5.31 -15.75
CA HIS A 54 7.51 6.14 -16.95
C HIS A 54 8.63 5.65 -17.87
N PRO A 55 8.38 4.60 -18.67
CA PRO A 55 9.43 3.89 -19.41
C PRO A 55 10.30 4.76 -20.31
N PRO A 56 9.77 5.74 -21.07
CA PRO A 56 10.58 6.46 -22.03
C PRO A 56 11.67 7.34 -21.42
N ASN A 57 11.47 7.87 -20.22
CA ASN A 57 12.26 9.00 -19.69
C ASN A 57 13.05 8.70 -18.44
N ASN A 58 13.27 7.45 -18.06
CA ASN A 58 13.95 7.08 -16.81
C ASN A 58 13.34 7.78 -15.56
N LEU A 59 12.04 8.02 -15.57
CA LEU A 59 11.30 8.61 -14.46
C LEU A 59 10.59 7.53 -13.63
N GLY A 60 9.98 7.94 -12.53
CA GLY A 60 9.23 7.04 -11.67
C GLY A 60 10.11 5.95 -11.06
N TRP A 61 9.61 4.73 -10.96
CA TRP A 61 10.36 3.61 -10.38
C TRP A 61 11.69 3.33 -11.06
N LYS A 62 11.79 3.59 -12.37
CA LYS A 62 13.05 3.38 -13.09
C LYS A 62 14.13 4.34 -12.59
N ALA A 63 13.81 5.61 -12.35
CA ALA A 63 14.75 6.58 -11.78
C ALA A 63 15.24 6.12 -10.39
N VAL A 64 14.34 5.66 -9.54
CA VAL A 64 14.70 5.12 -8.21
C VAL A 64 15.65 3.94 -8.32
N LEU A 65 15.37 3.01 -9.22
CA LEU A 65 16.14 1.78 -9.36
C LEU A 65 17.56 2.00 -9.89
N ILE A 66 17.78 2.95 -10.79
CA ILE A 66 19.10 3.26 -11.34
C ILE A 66 19.89 4.25 -10.49
N SER A 67 19.27 4.88 -9.50
CA SER A 67 19.93 5.86 -8.64
C SER A 67 21.06 5.21 -7.82
N GLN A 68 22.23 5.80 -7.87
CA GLN A 68 23.37 5.40 -7.05
C GLN A 68 23.14 5.67 -5.55
N ASN A 69 22.23 6.58 -5.26
CA ASN A 69 21.87 6.96 -3.91
C ASN A 69 20.68 6.14 -3.37
N ARG A 70 20.24 5.12 -4.09
CA ARG A 70 19.16 4.24 -3.62
C ARG A 70 19.56 3.60 -2.29
N PRO A 71 18.69 3.63 -1.27
CA PRO A 71 18.99 2.98 0.01
C PRO A 71 19.34 1.50 -0.17
N ALA A 72 20.33 1.05 0.59
CA ALA A 72 20.69 -0.36 0.66
C ALA A 72 19.64 -1.15 1.44
N GLY A 73 19.59 -2.46 1.21
CA GLY A 73 18.68 -3.37 1.90
C GLY A 73 17.36 -3.59 1.17
N ARG A 74 16.43 -4.28 1.85
CA ARG A 74 15.11 -4.63 1.32
C ARG A 74 14.05 -4.39 2.39
N ALA A 75 12.90 -3.88 1.97
CA ALA A 75 11.79 -3.56 2.85
C ALA A 75 10.99 -4.81 3.25
N LEU A 76 10.73 -4.97 4.53
CA LEU A 76 9.82 -5.98 5.07
C LEU A 76 8.35 -5.53 4.98
N VAL A 77 8.12 -4.22 5.08
CA VAL A 77 6.78 -3.64 4.96
C VAL A 77 6.76 -2.75 3.74
N VAL A 78 5.76 -2.91 2.89
CA VAL A 78 5.58 -2.08 1.70
C VAL A 78 4.16 -1.50 1.65
N LYS A 79 4.05 -0.16 1.65
CA LYS A 79 2.83 0.50 1.21
C LYS A 79 2.84 0.47 -0.32
N VAL A 80 1.98 -0.37 -0.87
CA VAL A 80 1.92 -0.61 -2.31
C VAL A 80 1.66 0.70 -3.05
N PRO A 81 2.45 1.03 -4.09
CA PRO A 81 2.31 2.27 -4.84
C PRO A 81 0.96 2.38 -5.52
N HIS A 82 0.47 3.61 -5.66
CA HIS A 82 -0.69 4.01 -6.46
C HIS A 82 -1.87 3.03 -6.35
N HIS A 83 -2.27 2.72 -5.13
CA HIS A 83 -3.39 1.83 -4.82
C HIS A 83 -3.30 0.42 -5.44
N GLY A 84 -2.10 0.01 -5.85
CA GLY A 84 -1.86 -1.26 -6.54
C GLY A 84 -2.08 -1.23 -8.05
N SER A 85 -2.23 -0.05 -8.66
CA SER A 85 -2.40 0.12 -10.11
C SER A 85 -1.33 -0.61 -10.92
N SER A 86 -1.72 -1.09 -12.10
CA SER A 86 -0.78 -1.64 -13.09
C SER A 86 0.32 -0.67 -13.50
N ASP A 87 0.01 0.61 -13.53
CA ASP A 87 0.92 1.67 -13.99
C ASP A 87 2.05 1.93 -12.98
N ALA A 88 1.78 1.64 -11.71
CA ALA A 88 2.78 1.71 -10.65
C ALA A 88 3.46 0.37 -10.35
N TYR A 89 2.99 -0.73 -10.93
CA TYR A 89 3.61 -2.03 -10.73
C TYR A 89 4.95 -2.13 -11.43
N ASN A 90 6.02 -2.27 -10.67
CA ASN A 90 7.37 -2.45 -11.18
C ASN A 90 7.98 -3.73 -10.60
N ARG A 91 8.22 -4.72 -11.44
CA ARG A 91 8.77 -6.02 -11.03
C ARG A 91 10.15 -5.89 -10.39
N ASP A 92 10.99 -4.99 -10.91
CA ASP A 92 12.35 -4.82 -10.40
C ASP A 92 12.36 -4.14 -9.03
N MET A 93 11.42 -3.21 -8.77
CA MET A 93 11.20 -2.67 -7.44
C MET A 93 10.88 -3.78 -6.43
N TRP A 94 9.95 -4.67 -6.76
CA TRP A 94 9.61 -5.80 -5.90
C TRP A 94 10.81 -6.73 -5.67
N ASN A 95 11.58 -7.04 -6.71
CA ASN A 95 12.69 -7.99 -6.62
C ASN A 95 13.93 -7.41 -5.93
N GLN A 96 14.20 -6.12 -6.09
CA GLN A 96 15.43 -5.50 -5.63
C GLN A 96 15.29 -4.74 -4.32
N MET A 97 14.11 -4.16 -4.05
CA MET A 97 13.88 -3.28 -2.91
C MET A 97 12.99 -3.89 -1.83
N VAL A 98 12.34 -5.02 -2.09
CA VAL A 98 11.42 -5.65 -1.15
C VAL A 98 11.90 -7.05 -0.80
N LEU A 99 11.71 -7.48 0.45
CA LEU A 99 12.00 -8.84 0.87
C LEU A 99 11.06 -9.84 0.19
N SER A 100 11.48 -11.09 0.16
CA SER A 100 10.61 -12.20 -0.18
C SER A 100 9.47 -12.30 0.83
N ASP A 101 8.23 -12.34 0.37
CA ASP A 101 7.02 -12.39 1.17
C ASP A 101 6.88 -11.25 2.23
N PRO A 102 6.86 -9.98 1.81
CA PRO A 102 6.73 -8.86 2.70
C PRO A 102 5.30 -8.70 3.24
N ILE A 103 5.11 -7.75 4.13
CA ILE A 103 3.80 -7.24 4.52
C ILE A 103 3.40 -6.15 3.52
N ALA A 104 2.45 -6.45 2.65
CA ALA A 104 1.94 -5.51 1.66
C ALA A 104 0.70 -4.78 2.19
N LEU A 105 0.76 -3.46 2.22
CA LEU A 105 -0.33 -2.60 2.69
C LEU A 105 -0.96 -1.86 1.52
N LEU A 106 -2.26 -1.95 1.38
CA LEU A 106 -3.05 -1.33 0.32
C LEU A 106 -4.04 -0.31 0.89
N THR A 107 -4.22 0.79 0.17
CA THR A 107 -5.35 1.69 0.34
C THR A 107 -6.15 1.70 -0.96
N PRO A 108 -7.44 1.37 -0.94
CA PRO A 108 -8.24 1.38 -2.16
C PRO A 108 -8.53 2.82 -2.62
N PHE A 109 -8.78 2.98 -3.90
CA PHE A 109 -9.22 4.22 -4.50
C PHE A 109 -10.48 3.96 -5.33
N ALA A 110 -11.58 4.58 -4.97
CA ALA A 110 -12.90 4.34 -5.59
C ALA A 110 -13.37 5.50 -6.45
N SER A 111 -12.59 6.59 -6.57
CA SER A 111 -12.92 7.74 -7.39
C SER A 111 -12.27 7.56 -8.76
N GLY A 112 -13.08 7.58 -9.82
CA GLY A 112 -12.59 7.46 -11.19
C GLY A 112 -13.26 6.34 -11.99
N VAL A 113 -12.83 6.19 -13.23
CA VAL A 113 -13.39 5.23 -14.19
C VAL A 113 -13.06 3.78 -13.80
N LYS A 114 -11.93 3.57 -13.15
CA LYS A 114 -11.46 2.25 -12.71
C LYS A 114 -11.10 2.30 -11.23
N PRO A 115 -11.98 1.80 -10.37
CA PRO A 115 -11.61 1.65 -8.95
C PRO A 115 -10.38 0.75 -8.77
N LEU A 116 -9.50 1.10 -7.82
CA LEU A 116 -8.26 0.39 -7.54
C LEU A 116 -8.26 -0.17 -6.11
N PRO A 117 -7.58 -1.29 -5.87
CA PRO A 117 -7.03 -2.23 -6.83
C PRO A 117 -8.12 -3.09 -7.48
N SER A 118 -7.89 -3.49 -8.73
CA SER A 118 -8.69 -4.53 -9.39
C SER A 118 -8.27 -5.93 -8.91
N THR A 119 -9.04 -6.96 -9.26
CA THR A 119 -8.67 -8.36 -9.00
C THR A 119 -7.34 -8.73 -9.66
N ALA A 120 -7.10 -8.22 -10.87
CA ALA A 120 -5.84 -8.45 -11.57
C ALA A 120 -4.65 -7.80 -10.86
N ASP A 121 -4.85 -6.62 -10.26
CA ASP A 121 -3.84 -5.92 -9.46
C ASP A 121 -3.47 -6.73 -8.21
N ILE A 122 -4.47 -7.22 -7.50
CA ILE A 122 -4.25 -8.11 -6.36
C ILE A 122 -3.47 -9.37 -6.79
N GLY A 123 -3.86 -9.99 -7.92
CA GLY A 123 -3.15 -11.15 -8.46
C GLY A 123 -1.68 -10.88 -8.80
N ARG A 124 -1.33 -9.66 -9.22
CA ARG A 124 0.07 -9.26 -9.42
C ARG A 124 0.83 -9.13 -8.10
N ILE A 125 0.23 -8.49 -7.10
CA ILE A 125 0.85 -8.31 -5.79
C ILE A 125 1.06 -9.64 -5.08
N ARG A 126 0.11 -10.58 -5.20
CA ARG A 126 0.21 -11.93 -4.62
C ARG A 126 1.41 -12.75 -5.11
N LYS A 127 1.97 -12.42 -6.25
CA LYS A 127 3.21 -13.06 -6.73
C LYS A 127 4.43 -12.71 -5.88
N HIS A 128 4.33 -11.66 -5.06
CA HIS A 128 5.41 -11.15 -4.23
C HIS A 128 5.12 -11.22 -2.74
N ALA A 129 3.85 -11.19 -2.34
CA ALA A 129 3.43 -11.12 -0.94
C ALA A 129 2.23 -12.05 -0.70
N SER A 130 2.32 -12.89 0.33
CA SER A 130 1.18 -13.66 0.84
C SER A 130 0.39 -12.86 1.89
N ARG A 131 1.06 -11.96 2.59
CA ARG A 131 0.48 -11.12 3.65
C ARG A 131 0.06 -9.76 3.11
N ILE A 132 -1.16 -9.70 2.58
CA ILE A 132 -1.71 -8.48 1.99
C ILE A 132 -2.85 -7.96 2.86
N TYR A 133 -2.79 -6.70 3.25
CA TYR A 133 -3.81 -6.05 4.07
C TYR A 133 -4.30 -4.78 3.39
N CYS A 134 -5.62 -4.58 3.39
CA CYS A 134 -6.25 -3.44 2.76
C CYS A 134 -7.04 -2.60 3.77
N THR A 135 -6.96 -1.28 3.68
CA THR A 135 -7.71 -0.35 4.56
C THR A 135 -9.18 -0.19 4.17
N GLY A 136 -9.61 -0.83 3.09
CA GLY A 136 -10.99 -0.81 2.62
C GLY A 136 -11.17 -1.86 1.55
N ARG A 137 -12.37 -1.94 0.99
CA ARG A 137 -12.70 -2.97 0.01
C ARG A 137 -12.13 -2.64 -1.36
N PRO A 138 -11.32 -3.53 -1.96
CA PRO A 138 -10.88 -3.37 -3.33
C PRO A 138 -12.07 -3.33 -4.30
N SER A 139 -11.87 -2.74 -5.47
CA SER A 139 -12.82 -2.79 -6.55
C SER A 139 -13.16 -4.23 -6.93
N GLY A 140 -14.44 -4.49 -7.18
CA GLY A 140 -14.91 -5.84 -7.53
C GLY A 140 -15.08 -6.79 -6.33
N TRP A 141 -14.69 -6.38 -5.13
CA TRP A 141 -15.02 -7.14 -3.94
C TRP A 141 -16.49 -6.83 -3.55
N HIS A 142 -17.31 -7.84 -3.63
CA HIS A 142 -18.68 -7.78 -3.13
C HIS A 142 -18.76 -8.47 -1.77
N PRO A 143 -19.49 -7.90 -0.79
CA PRO A 143 -19.77 -8.62 0.44
C PRO A 143 -20.40 -9.97 0.11
N PRO A 144 -20.17 -11.00 0.93
CA PRO A 144 -20.86 -12.25 0.76
C PRO A 144 -22.35 -11.98 0.60
N ARG A 145 -22.97 -12.66 -0.37
CA ARG A 145 -24.40 -12.51 -0.63
C ARG A 145 -25.13 -12.87 0.68
N ARG A 146 -25.99 -11.97 1.11
CA ARG A 146 -26.89 -12.25 2.23
C ARG A 146 -27.85 -13.36 1.82
N ASP A 147 -28.38 -14.04 2.83
CA ASP A 147 -29.45 -14.99 2.60
C ASP A 147 -30.56 -14.34 1.77
N PRO A 148 -31.10 -15.04 0.75
CA PRO A 148 -32.16 -14.51 -0.11
C PRO A 148 -33.40 -14.03 0.64
N SER A 149 -33.72 -14.64 1.80
CA SER A 149 -34.85 -14.22 2.65
C SER A 149 -34.57 -12.85 3.27
N VAL A 150 -33.34 -12.60 3.72
CA VAL A 150 -32.92 -11.31 4.28
C VAL A 150 -32.98 -10.21 3.21
N GLU A 151 -32.47 -10.49 2.00
CA GLU A 151 -32.54 -9.52 0.90
C GLU A 151 -33.99 -9.23 0.45
N ARG A 152 -34.88 -10.22 0.51
CA ARG A 152 -36.31 -10.03 0.26
C ARG A 152 -36.90 -9.11 1.30
N THR A 153 -36.71 -9.38 2.59
CA THR A 153 -37.25 -8.55 3.68
C THR A 153 -36.78 -7.11 3.56
N ILE A 154 -35.49 -6.90 3.29
CA ILE A 154 -34.92 -5.56 3.09
C ILE A 154 -35.62 -4.85 1.92
N ARG A 155 -35.86 -5.54 0.81
CA ARG A 155 -36.53 -4.98 -0.38
C ARG A 155 -37.96 -4.61 -0.11
N GLU A 156 -38.67 -5.40 0.69
CA GLU A 156 -40.06 -5.21 1.02
C GLU A 156 -40.32 -4.11 2.07
N THR A 157 -39.35 -3.93 2.99
CA THR A 157 -39.51 -3.05 4.15
C THR A 157 -38.76 -1.72 4.03
N VAL A 158 -37.75 -1.63 3.19
CA VAL A 158 -36.87 -0.44 3.12
C VAL A 158 -37.13 0.34 1.84
N ARG A 159 -37.70 1.54 1.98
CA ARG A 159 -38.03 2.44 0.85
C ARG A 159 -36.77 3.01 0.17
N THR A 160 -35.71 3.25 0.93
CA THR A 160 -34.48 3.83 0.40
C THR A 160 -33.30 3.16 1.08
N ARG A 161 -32.40 2.58 0.28
CA ARG A 161 -31.18 1.97 0.76
C ARG A 161 -30.00 2.88 0.41
N ARG A 162 -29.41 3.49 1.41
CA ARG A 162 -28.16 4.22 1.26
C ARG A 162 -27.01 3.34 1.76
N LEU A 163 -26.08 2.99 0.89
CA LEU A 163 -24.81 2.41 1.32
C LEU A 163 -24.06 3.52 2.05
N ILE A 164 -24.03 3.43 3.36
CA ILE A 164 -23.06 4.24 4.12
C ILE A 164 -21.73 3.57 3.85
N HIS A 165 -20.89 4.22 3.06
CA HIS A 165 -19.48 3.86 2.99
C HIS A 165 -18.94 4.15 4.37
N GLY A 166 -18.76 3.10 5.17
CA GLY A 166 -18.19 3.21 6.50
C GLY A 166 -16.84 3.91 6.43
N ARG A 167 -16.37 4.42 7.56
CA ARG A 167 -15.05 5.02 7.69
C ARG A 167 -14.02 4.08 7.11
N MET A 168 -13.01 4.62 6.44
CA MET A 168 -11.88 3.82 5.95
C MET A 168 -11.28 3.05 7.12
N GLY A 169 -11.00 1.78 6.89
CA GLY A 169 -10.36 0.96 7.90
C GLY A 169 -8.91 1.38 8.15
N HIS A 170 -8.36 0.87 9.21
CA HIS A 170 -7.00 1.13 9.62
C HIS A 170 -6.26 -0.21 9.82
N VAL A 171 -5.10 -0.33 9.20
CA VAL A 171 -4.17 -1.45 9.41
C VAL A 171 -3.03 -0.97 10.30
N ARG A 172 -2.83 -1.64 11.42
CA ARG A 172 -1.71 -1.37 12.32
C ARG A 172 -0.74 -2.55 12.31
N VAL A 173 0.51 -2.27 11.99
CA VAL A 173 1.60 -3.25 12.07
C VAL A 173 2.47 -2.86 13.25
N ARG A 174 2.68 -3.80 14.18
CA ARG A 174 3.50 -3.59 15.37
C ARG A 174 4.65 -4.57 15.39
N PHE A 175 5.83 -4.06 15.58
CA PHE A 175 7.02 -4.83 15.90
C PHE A 175 7.37 -4.59 17.36
N LYS A 176 7.81 -5.63 18.06
CA LYS A 176 8.23 -5.52 19.45
C LYS A 176 9.76 -5.43 19.50
N ALA A 177 10.26 -4.37 20.13
CA ALA A 177 11.69 -4.20 20.31
C ALA A 177 12.31 -5.41 21.00
N GLY A 178 13.44 -5.90 20.47
CA GLY A 178 14.16 -7.05 21.02
C GLY A 178 13.60 -8.43 20.67
N GLU A 179 12.46 -8.54 19.98
CA GLU A 179 11.90 -9.84 19.54
C GLU A 179 12.16 -10.15 18.06
N GLY A 180 12.93 -9.33 17.38
CA GLY A 180 13.19 -9.47 15.94
C GLY A 180 11.97 -9.12 15.08
N LEU A 181 12.14 -9.21 13.76
CA LEU A 181 11.14 -8.77 12.77
C LEU A 181 10.19 -9.88 12.29
N ASN A 182 10.38 -11.10 12.77
CA ASN A 182 9.73 -12.28 12.18
C ASN A 182 8.26 -12.44 12.54
N ASN A 183 7.81 -11.82 13.62
CA ASN A 183 6.45 -12.01 14.13
C ASN A 183 5.75 -10.68 14.44
N PRO A 184 5.47 -9.83 13.43
CA PRO A 184 4.74 -8.61 13.66
C PRO A 184 3.29 -8.89 14.04
N ARG A 185 2.76 -8.12 14.99
CA ARG A 185 1.33 -8.12 15.30
C ARG A 185 0.57 -7.24 14.33
N ILE A 186 -0.36 -7.83 13.61
CA ILE A 186 -1.27 -7.13 12.72
C ILE A 186 -2.60 -6.92 13.40
N GLU A 187 -3.07 -5.68 13.42
CA GLU A 187 -4.38 -5.31 13.97
C GLU A 187 -5.18 -4.60 12.87
N LEU A 188 -6.38 -5.09 12.64
CA LEU A 188 -7.29 -4.59 11.62
C LEU A 188 -8.48 -3.92 12.31
N PHE A 189 -8.79 -2.70 11.91
CA PHE A 189 -9.87 -1.92 12.49
C PHE A 189 -10.87 -1.51 11.41
N GLU A 190 -12.15 -1.46 11.80
CA GLU A 190 -13.27 -1.05 10.97
C GLU A 190 -13.36 -1.86 9.67
N GLN A 191 -13.10 -1.26 8.51
CA GLN A 191 -13.23 -1.93 7.20
C GLN A 191 -11.92 -2.53 6.69
N ALA A 192 -10.85 -2.46 7.48
CA ALA A 192 -9.61 -3.10 7.12
C ALA A 192 -9.75 -4.64 7.14
N PHE A 193 -9.10 -5.32 6.20
CA PHE A 193 -9.15 -6.77 6.09
C PHE A 193 -7.88 -7.34 5.49
N ALA A 194 -7.63 -8.63 5.75
CA ALA A 194 -6.63 -9.40 5.03
C ALA A 194 -7.20 -9.82 3.67
N VAL A 195 -6.42 -9.66 2.62
CA VAL A 195 -6.79 -10.07 1.28
C VAL A 195 -6.47 -11.56 1.12
N GLU A 196 -7.49 -12.40 1.08
CA GLU A 196 -7.39 -13.84 0.85
C GLU A 196 -7.22 -14.18 -0.63
#